data_7605e459195c51f4a95651da5197f0c1
#
_entry.id   7605e459195c51f4a95651da5197f0c1
#
_cell.length_a   1.000
_cell.length_b   1.000
_cell.length_c   1.000
_cell.angle_alpha   90.00
_cell.angle_beta   90.00
_cell.angle_gamma   90.00
#
_symmetry.space_group_name_H-M   'P 1'
#
loop_
_entity.id
_entity.type
_entity.pdbx_description
1 polymer ?
#
loop_
_entity_poly.entity_id
_entity_poly.type
_entity_poly.pdbx_seq_one_letter_code
_entity_poly.pdbx_strand_id
1 'polypeptide(L)'
;MSRHTRISLHVAAMLLAALTTFSATAQSTRNGNGSEPANVLRIGYQKSGLLAILKAQGSLDEKLKPLGYSIKWFEFPAGPQLLEALNANSVDFGYTGAPPPVFAQAGGVRFVYVGAEPSGRHAEAILVKSDSTLRSVAELKGKRVALQNGSSSNYLLLEALKKAGLRYEDIRPVYLAPADARAAFESGTVDAWVIWDPYYASAQQALKARTLVDYSELNSPYNFYEATRDFAQQHPDVIGAILGQLRTTGLWVNDHPVETAALIAPKVGLDQKLVETWVRRYPYGTTAVTDEIVRSQQVVADAFYGAHLIPQKITVKDNVWQNREVTAALAAK
;
A
#
# COMPACT_ATOMS: atom_id res chain seq x y z
N MET A 1 18.17 25.68 -66.31
CA MET A 1 17.31 26.80 -66.75
C MET A 1 16.80 27.43 -65.48
N SER A 2 17.42 28.57 -65.03
CA SER A 2 17.01 29.94 -65.31
C SER A 2 15.75 30.29 -64.56
N ARG A 3 15.62 31.28 -63.70
CA ARG A 3 16.22 32.60 -63.48
C ARG A 3 15.59 33.18 -62.24
N HIS A 4 16.37 33.80 -61.31
CA HIS A 4 16.43 35.24 -61.03
C HIS A 4 15.10 35.91 -60.62
N THR A 5 14.95 36.79 -59.59
CA THR A 5 15.70 38.00 -59.27
C THR A 5 15.12 38.55 -57.96
N ARG A 6 15.86 38.89 -56.93
CA ARG A 6 16.34 40.20 -56.40
C ARG A 6 15.32 41.37 -56.52
N ILE A 7 15.23 42.11 -55.40
CA ILE A 7 15.48 43.58 -55.24
C ILE A 7 14.67 44.02 -53.99
N SER A 8 15.30 44.41 -52.91
CA SER A 8 15.84 45.71 -52.45
C SER A 8 14.78 46.67 -51.95
N LEU A 9 14.90 47.05 -50.72
CA LEU A 9 15.64 48.14 -50.02
C LEU A 9 14.78 49.41 -49.75
N HIS A 10 14.92 49.90 -48.52
CA HIS A 10 14.75 51.27 -47.98
C HIS A 10 13.30 51.72 -47.72
N VAL A 11 12.97 52.19 -46.51
CA VAL A 11 13.16 53.55 -46.02
C VAL A 11 12.96 53.59 -44.48
N ALA A 12 13.89 54.19 -43.81
CA ALA A 12 13.82 54.64 -42.42
C ALA A 12 13.04 55.96 -42.35
N ALA A 13 12.24 56.11 -41.28
CA ALA A 13 11.86 57.44 -40.81
C ALA A 13 11.62 57.41 -39.30
N MET A 14 12.41 58.17 -38.60
CA MET A 14 12.25 58.57 -37.17
C MET A 14 10.95 59.33 -36.96
N LEU A 15 10.33 59.13 -35.79
CA LEU A 15 9.68 60.22 -35.07
C LEU A 15 9.71 59.97 -33.58
N LEU A 16 10.35 60.89 -32.89
CA LEU A 16 10.45 61.06 -31.43
C LEU A 16 9.12 61.52 -30.84
N ALA A 17 8.96 61.24 -29.58
CA ALA A 17 8.24 61.97 -28.52
C ALA A 17 6.91 61.35 -28.07
N ALA A 18 6.78 60.87 -26.85
CA ALA A 18 6.43 61.58 -25.64
C ALA A 18 6.34 60.58 -24.47
N LEU A 19 7.21 60.77 -23.51
CA LEU A 19 7.11 60.17 -22.16
C LEU A 19 5.87 60.80 -21.46
N THR A 20 4.91 59.97 -21.14
CA THR A 20 3.95 60.26 -20.06
C THR A 20 4.02 59.08 -19.07
N THR A 21 4.69 59.33 -17.96
CA THR A 21 4.73 58.46 -16.78
C THR A 21 3.33 58.44 -16.16
N PHE A 22 2.60 57.34 -16.35
CA PHE A 22 1.44 57.03 -15.53
C PHE A 22 1.95 56.12 -14.41
N SER A 23 2.20 56.69 -13.22
CA SER A 23 2.37 55.93 -11.97
C SER A 23 1.00 55.39 -11.57
N ALA A 24 0.70 54.16 -12.00
CA ALA A 24 -0.40 53.40 -11.43
C ALA A 24 0.10 52.77 -10.12
N THR A 25 -0.25 53.40 -9.01
CA THR A 25 -0.21 52.79 -7.68
C THR A 25 -1.22 51.65 -7.68
N ALA A 26 -0.77 50.44 -8.01
CA ALA A 26 -1.52 49.22 -7.74
C ALA A 26 -1.50 49.01 -6.24
N GLN A 27 -2.58 49.44 -5.58
CA GLN A 27 -2.92 48.99 -4.24
C GLN A 27 -3.15 47.48 -4.27
N SER A 28 -2.12 46.73 -3.92
CA SER A 28 -2.24 45.30 -3.65
C SER A 28 -3.15 45.13 -2.43
N THR A 29 -4.41 44.86 -2.66
CA THR A 29 -5.30 44.31 -1.64
C THR A 29 -4.80 42.90 -1.33
N ARG A 30 -3.93 42.79 -0.31
CA ARG A 30 -3.66 41.53 0.37
C ARG A 30 -4.94 41.10 1.06
N ASN A 31 -5.77 40.34 0.36
CA ASN A 31 -6.85 39.58 0.95
C ASN A 31 -6.40 38.14 1.15
N GLY A 32 -6.43 37.73 2.42
CA GLY A 32 -6.62 36.34 2.84
C GLY A 32 -5.37 35.45 2.78
N ASN A 33 -4.67 35.36 3.89
CA ASN A 33 -3.71 34.31 4.20
C ASN A 33 -4.38 32.93 4.16
N GLY A 34 -4.44 32.31 3.01
CA GLY A 34 -4.40 30.89 2.84
C GLY A 34 -3.08 30.58 2.13
N SER A 35 -1.98 30.46 2.87
CA SER A 35 -0.75 29.94 2.30
C SER A 35 -1.08 28.53 1.76
N GLU A 36 -0.99 28.34 0.44
CA GLU A 36 -0.98 26.98 -0.10
C GLU A 36 0.10 26.19 0.64
N PRO A 37 -0.18 24.92 1.00
CA PRO A 37 0.79 24.11 1.71
C PRO A 37 2.06 24.01 0.86
N ALA A 38 3.20 24.38 1.44
CA ALA A 38 4.48 24.44 0.74
C ALA A 38 4.97 23.06 0.29
N ASN A 39 4.47 21.98 0.94
CA ASN A 39 4.90 20.60 0.70
C ASN A 39 3.72 19.69 0.40
N VAL A 40 3.94 18.74 -0.50
CA VAL A 40 2.97 17.70 -0.88
C VAL A 40 3.49 16.36 -0.42
N LEU A 41 2.79 15.71 0.50
CA LEU A 41 3.02 14.32 0.90
C LEU A 41 2.23 13.39 -0.04
N ARG A 42 2.90 12.45 -0.65
CA ARG A 42 2.32 11.47 -1.57
C ARG A 42 2.18 10.13 -0.85
N ILE A 43 0.94 9.71 -0.58
CA ILE A 43 0.65 8.47 0.15
C ILE A 43 0.08 7.43 -0.79
N GLY A 44 0.75 6.26 -0.86
CA GLY A 44 0.24 5.06 -1.51
C GLY A 44 -0.64 4.25 -0.55
N TYR A 45 -1.83 3.85 -1.00
CA TYR A 45 -2.74 3.03 -0.20
C TYR A 45 -3.41 1.95 -1.06
N GLN A 46 -4.00 0.95 -0.40
CA GLN A 46 -4.83 -0.09 -1.00
C GLN A 46 -6.27 0.04 -0.47
N LYS A 47 -7.24 -0.65 -1.08
CA LYS A 47 -8.66 -0.58 -0.69
C LYS A 47 -8.96 -1.03 0.74
N SER A 48 -7.99 -1.65 1.43
CA SER A 48 -8.08 -2.09 2.82
C SER A 48 -6.97 -1.50 3.68
N GLY A 49 -7.07 -1.71 4.99
CA GLY A 49 -6.09 -1.22 5.97
C GLY A 49 -6.37 0.20 6.48
N LEU A 50 -5.59 0.62 7.48
CA LEU A 50 -5.80 1.89 8.17
C LEU A 50 -5.64 3.12 7.26
N LEU A 51 -4.78 3.07 6.24
CA LEU A 51 -4.62 4.22 5.32
C LEU A 51 -5.89 4.53 4.53
N ALA A 52 -6.65 3.50 4.11
CA ALA A 52 -7.94 3.72 3.44
C ALA A 52 -8.97 4.35 4.38
N ILE A 53 -8.98 3.92 5.64
CA ILE A 53 -9.85 4.48 6.69
C ILE A 53 -9.46 5.92 6.99
N LEU A 54 -8.18 6.17 7.19
CA LEU A 54 -7.63 7.49 7.50
C LEU A 54 -7.92 8.51 6.39
N LYS A 55 -7.73 8.09 5.13
CA LYS A 55 -8.14 8.87 3.95
C LYS A 55 -9.64 9.21 3.99
N ALA A 56 -10.48 8.22 4.32
CA ALA A 56 -11.92 8.39 4.38
C ALA A 56 -12.37 9.35 5.49
N GLN A 57 -11.64 9.38 6.62
CA GLN A 57 -11.88 10.30 7.74
C GLN A 57 -11.43 11.74 7.44
N GLY A 58 -10.38 11.93 6.62
CA GLY A 58 -9.76 13.24 6.38
C GLY A 58 -8.94 13.77 7.57
N SER A 59 -8.84 13.02 8.67
CA SER A 59 -8.20 13.46 9.90
C SER A 59 -6.68 13.65 9.79
N LEU A 60 -6.03 12.98 8.85
CA LEU A 60 -4.60 13.16 8.60
C LEU A 60 -4.32 14.50 7.89
N ASP A 61 -5.19 14.94 7.00
CA ASP A 61 -5.07 16.23 6.32
C ASP A 61 -5.09 17.37 7.34
N GLU A 62 -6.04 17.32 8.30
CA GLU A 62 -6.12 18.28 9.40
C GLU A 62 -4.88 18.24 10.31
N LYS A 63 -4.34 17.05 10.56
CA LYS A 63 -3.15 16.84 11.39
C LYS A 63 -1.88 17.40 10.74
N LEU A 64 -1.73 17.29 9.41
CA LEU A 64 -0.52 17.68 8.71
C LEU A 64 -0.55 19.14 8.19
N LYS A 65 -1.72 19.75 8.09
CA LYS A 65 -1.87 21.13 7.66
C LYS A 65 -1.06 22.13 8.50
N PRO A 66 -1.01 22.06 9.86
CA PRO A 66 -0.15 22.92 10.67
C PRO A 66 1.36 22.73 10.43
N LEU A 67 1.76 21.56 9.90
CA LEU A 67 3.12 21.25 9.50
C LEU A 67 3.45 21.73 8.08
N GLY A 68 2.50 22.41 7.39
CA GLY A 68 2.68 22.92 6.04
C GLY A 68 2.56 21.88 4.94
N TYR A 69 1.87 20.76 5.19
CA TYR A 69 1.68 19.68 4.22
C TYR A 69 0.24 19.61 3.72
N SER A 70 0.10 19.28 2.42
CA SER A 70 -1.11 18.71 1.82
C SER A 70 -0.85 17.26 1.41
N ILE A 71 -1.91 16.46 1.28
CA ILE A 71 -1.77 15.05 0.96
C ILE A 71 -2.31 14.78 -0.45
N LYS A 72 -1.53 14.00 -1.24
CA LYS A 72 -2.02 13.33 -2.46
C LYS A 72 -2.07 11.83 -2.22
N TRP A 73 -3.24 11.25 -2.42
CA TRP A 73 -3.50 9.83 -2.23
C TRP A 73 -3.47 9.08 -3.55
N PHE A 74 -2.73 7.98 -3.61
CA PHE A 74 -2.61 7.11 -4.77
C PHE A 74 -3.05 5.70 -4.42
N GLU A 75 -4.07 5.17 -5.13
CA GLU A 75 -4.56 3.83 -4.92
C GLU A 75 -3.75 2.81 -5.73
N PHE A 76 -3.36 1.71 -5.08
CA PHE A 76 -2.64 0.60 -5.70
C PHE A 76 -3.44 -0.69 -5.56
N PRO A 77 -3.40 -1.59 -6.56
CA PRO A 77 -4.11 -2.87 -6.50
C PRO A 77 -3.50 -3.83 -5.49
N ALA A 78 -2.18 -3.72 -5.23
CA ALA A 78 -1.44 -4.57 -4.31
C ALA A 78 -0.10 -3.91 -3.88
N GLY A 79 0.54 -4.50 -2.85
CA GLY A 79 1.78 -3.99 -2.28
C GLY A 79 2.99 -3.93 -3.22
N PRO A 80 3.24 -4.92 -4.10
CA PRO A 80 4.37 -4.84 -5.03
C PRO A 80 4.37 -3.57 -5.87
N GLN A 81 3.23 -3.19 -6.47
CA GLN A 81 3.12 -1.97 -7.28
C GLN A 81 3.32 -0.69 -6.45
N LEU A 82 2.93 -0.71 -5.17
CA LEU A 82 3.17 0.40 -4.26
C LEU A 82 4.69 0.55 -3.99
N LEU A 83 5.42 -0.54 -3.74
CA LEU A 83 6.88 -0.50 -3.54
C LEU A 83 7.63 -0.08 -4.82
N GLU A 84 7.13 -0.43 -6.00
CA GLU A 84 7.65 0.09 -7.28
C GLU A 84 7.46 1.62 -7.37
N ALA A 85 6.31 2.15 -6.95
CA ALA A 85 6.05 3.58 -6.91
C ALA A 85 6.92 4.31 -5.86
N LEU A 86 7.21 3.69 -4.71
CA LEU A 86 8.21 4.18 -3.74
C LEU A 86 9.60 4.24 -4.36
N ASN A 87 10.01 3.18 -5.08
CA ASN A 87 11.31 3.14 -5.76
C ASN A 87 11.44 4.22 -6.83
N ALA A 88 10.35 4.52 -7.53
CA ALA A 88 10.29 5.57 -8.55
C ALA A 88 10.13 6.98 -7.96
N ASN A 89 10.15 7.15 -6.63
CA ASN A 89 9.83 8.40 -5.92
C ASN A 89 8.48 9.01 -6.34
N SER A 90 7.51 8.17 -6.73
CA SER A 90 6.15 8.61 -7.08
C SER A 90 5.24 8.70 -5.86
N VAL A 91 5.58 7.99 -4.79
CA VAL A 91 4.98 8.11 -3.45
C VAL A 91 6.10 8.21 -2.40
N ASP A 92 5.80 8.82 -1.25
CA ASP A 92 6.74 9.06 -0.16
C ASP A 92 6.54 8.09 0.99
N PHE A 93 5.28 7.64 1.18
CA PHE A 93 4.84 6.80 2.28
C PHE A 93 3.78 5.80 1.79
N GLY A 94 3.75 4.61 2.37
CA GLY A 94 2.76 3.60 2.02
C GLY A 94 2.60 2.51 3.08
N TYR A 95 1.75 1.51 2.75
CA TYR A 95 1.44 0.38 3.61
C TYR A 95 1.31 -0.88 2.80
N THR A 96 1.99 -1.94 3.24
CA THR A 96 1.92 -3.25 2.58
C THR A 96 1.89 -4.40 3.60
N GLY A 97 1.60 -5.60 3.11
CA GLY A 97 1.87 -6.83 3.87
C GLY A 97 3.37 -7.12 4.00
N ALA A 98 3.71 -8.22 4.67
CA ALA A 98 5.10 -8.61 4.91
C ALA A 98 5.94 -8.87 3.64
N PRO A 99 5.48 -9.59 2.60
CA PRO A 99 6.31 -9.95 1.47
C PRO A 99 6.73 -8.81 0.52
N PRO A 100 5.87 -7.82 0.18
CA PRO A 100 6.27 -6.78 -0.77
C PRO A 100 7.61 -6.11 -0.42
N PRO A 101 7.89 -5.67 0.83
CA PRO A 101 9.18 -5.09 1.16
C PRO A 101 10.34 -6.09 1.14
N VAL A 102 10.09 -7.40 1.35
CA VAL A 102 11.11 -8.44 1.19
C VAL A 102 11.55 -8.54 -0.27
N PHE A 103 10.60 -8.60 -1.20
CA PHE A 103 10.89 -8.62 -2.64
C PHE A 103 11.57 -7.33 -3.10
N ALA A 104 11.08 -6.18 -2.62
CA ALA A 104 11.66 -4.88 -2.93
C ALA A 104 13.11 -4.78 -2.45
N GLN A 105 13.40 -5.18 -1.21
CA GLN A 105 14.76 -5.17 -0.68
C GLN A 105 15.68 -6.15 -1.44
N ALA A 106 15.20 -7.34 -1.78
CA ALA A 106 15.95 -8.30 -2.60
C ALA A 106 16.22 -7.78 -4.01
N GLY A 107 15.34 -6.92 -4.54
CA GLY A 107 15.49 -6.20 -5.80
C GLY A 107 16.32 -4.91 -5.71
N GLY A 108 16.83 -4.54 -4.53
CA GLY A 108 17.67 -3.37 -4.33
C GLY A 108 16.91 -2.05 -4.19
N VAL A 109 15.60 -2.09 -3.96
CA VAL A 109 14.76 -0.89 -3.75
C VAL A 109 15.16 -0.18 -2.45
N ARG A 110 15.28 1.14 -2.52
CA ARG A 110 15.70 1.99 -1.39
C ARG A 110 14.48 2.54 -0.64
N PHE A 111 14.04 1.81 0.36
CA PHE A 111 12.96 2.22 1.29
C PHE A 111 13.40 1.97 2.73
N VAL A 112 12.59 2.37 3.70
CA VAL A 112 12.73 2.02 5.11
C VAL A 112 11.39 1.60 5.71
N TYR A 113 11.43 0.60 6.59
CA TYR A 113 10.32 0.28 7.48
C TYR A 113 10.22 1.34 8.57
N VAL A 114 9.12 2.06 8.65
CA VAL A 114 8.91 3.15 9.63
C VAL A 114 7.91 2.79 10.73
N GLY A 115 7.05 1.80 10.50
CA GLY A 115 6.06 1.32 11.44
C GLY A 115 5.57 -0.06 11.06
N ALA A 116 4.83 -0.70 11.98
CA ALA A 116 4.22 -2.02 11.76
C ALA A 116 2.85 -2.09 12.41
N GLU A 117 2.05 -3.06 11.97
CA GLU A 117 0.82 -3.48 12.65
C GLU A 117 0.63 -5.00 12.53
N PRO A 118 -0.05 -5.65 13.48
CA PRO A 118 -0.33 -7.07 13.37
C PRO A 118 -1.26 -7.34 12.19
N SER A 119 -1.05 -8.43 11.45
CA SER A 119 -1.98 -8.85 10.40
C SER A 119 -3.18 -9.59 10.98
N GLY A 120 -4.30 -9.57 10.25
CA GLY A 120 -5.51 -10.27 10.66
C GLY A 120 -5.42 -11.78 10.35
N ARG A 121 -5.61 -12.63 11.36
CA ARG A 121 -5.57 -14.10 11.19
C ARG A 121 -6.62 -14.63 10.21
N HIS A 122 -7.72 -13.92 10.04
CA HIS A 122 -8.84 -14.29 9.18
C HIS A 122 -9.03 -13.33 8.00
N ALA A 123 -8.05 -12.44 7.74
CA ALA A 123 -8.15 -11.40 6.72
C ALA A 123 -7.62 -11.82 5.34
N GLU A 124 -6.97 -12.99 5.27
CA GLU A 124 -6.45 -13.61 4.04
C GLU A 124 -6.74 -15.11 4.04
N ALA A 125 -6.99 -15.67 2.87
CA ALA A 125 -7.30 -17.10 2.76
C ALA A 125 -6.90 -17.69 1.39
N ILE A 126 -6.71 -19.01 1.38
CA ILE A 126 -6.79 -19.82 0.17
C ILE A 126 -8.26 -20.20 -0.01
N LEU A 127 -8.83 -19.80 -1.16
CA LEU A 127 -10.22 -20.02 -1.51
C LEU A 127 -10.35 -21.10 -2.56
N VAL A 128 -11.43 -21.87 -2.45
CA VAL A 128 -11.90 -22.79 -3.48
C VAL A 128 -13.37 -22.54 -3.78
N LYS A 129 -13.84 -22.94 -4.95
CA LYS A 129 -15.27 -22.79 -5.32
C LYS A 129 -16.14 -23.60 -4.39
N SER A 130 -17.41 -23.22 -4.25
CA SER A 130 -18.38 -23.91 -3.37
C SER A 130 -18.55 -25.39 -3.71
N ASP A 131 -18.53 -25.72 -5.01
CA ASP A 131 -18.66 -27.05 -5.56
C ASP A 131 -17.31 -27.80 -5.72
N SER A 132 -16.19 -27.17 -5.40
CA SER A 132 -14.86 -27.80 -5.47
C SER A 132 -14.77 -29.03 -4.59
N THR A 133 -14.15 -30.09 -5.10
CA THR A 133 -13.86 -31.33 -4.34
C THR A 133 -12.66 -31.17 -3.40
N LEU A 134 -11.85 -30.13 -3.55
CA LEU A 134 -10.69 -29.87 -2.70
C LEU A 134 -11.10 -29.60 -1.25
N ARG A 135 -10.52 -30.34 -0.30
CA ARG A 135 -10.82 -30.26 1.14
C ARG A 135 -9.61 -29.93 1.98
N SER A 136 -8.41 -30.06 1.42
CA SER A 136 -7.13 -29.82 2.12
C SER A 136 -6.11 -29.15 1.22
N VAL A 137 -5.11 -28.50 1.82
CA VAL A 137 -3.98 -27.89 1.09
C VAL A 137 -3.15 -28.97 0.35
N ALA A 138 -3.05 -30.19 0.89
CA ALA A 138 -2.35 -31.29 0.23
C ALA A 138 -2.91 -31.62 -1.17
N GLU A 139 -4.22 -31.40 -1.37
CA GLU A 139 -4.88 -31.63 -2.65
C GLU A 139 -4.63 -30.54 -3.70
N LEU A 140 -3.91 -29.46 -3.33
CA LEU A 140 -3.44 -28.45 -4.27
C LEU A 140 -2.29 -28.93 -5.16
N LYS A 141 -1.73 -30.12 -4.89
CA LYS A 141 -0.68 -30.70 -5.74
C LYS A 141 -1.13 -30.78 -7.21
N GLY A 142 -0.34 -30.18 -8.11
CA GLY A 142 -0.63 -30.10 -9.55
C GLY A 142 -1.74 -29.11 -9.93
N LYS A 143 -2.38 -28.42 -8.98
CA LYS A 143 -3.48 -27.48 -9.24
C LYS A 143 -2.99 -26.10 -9.64
N ARG A 144 -3.83 -25.37 -10.38
CA ARG A 144 -3.61 -23.97 -10.75
C ARG A 144 -4.09 -23.08 -9.60
N VAL A 145 -3.19 -22.34 -9.00
CA VAL A 145 -3.48 -21.48 -7.84
C VAL A 145 -3.20 -20.03 -8.22
N ALA A 146 -4.25 -19.22 -8.28
CA ALA A 146 -4.14 -17.79 -8.57
C ALA A 146 -3.68 -17.02 -7.33
N LEU A 147 -2.77 -16.06 -7.51
CA LEU A 147 -2.29 -15.14 -6.47
C LEU A 147 -1.55 -13.97 -7.11
N GLN A 148 -1.38 -12.87 -6.36
CA GLN A 148 -0.46 -11.79 -6.73
C GLN A 148 0.96 -12.18 -6.31
N ASN A 149 1.90 -12.20 -7.26
CA ASN A 149 3.31 -12.48 -6.96
C ASN A 149 3.88 -11.44 -5.98
N GLY A 150 4.64 -11.91 -4.98
CA GLY A 150 5.30 -11.05 -3.99
C GLY A 150 4.36 -10.35 -3.01
N SER A 151 3.06 -10.70 -2.98
CA SER A 151 2.07 -10.18 -2.03
C SER A 151 2.01 -11.01 -0.74
N SER A 152 1.22 -10.54 0.24
CA SER A 152 0.91 -11.28 1.46
C SER A 152 0.31 -12.67 1.17
N SER A 153 -0.55 -12.77 0.16
CA SER A 153 -1.10 -14.04 -0.32
C SER A 153 -0.02 -15.06 -0.74
N ASN A 154 1.10 -14.58 -1.24
CA ASN A 154 2.21 -15.46 -1.62
C ASN A 154 2.84 -16.14 -0.40
N TYR A 155 2.94 -15.40 0.73
CA TYR A 155 3.46 -15.97 1.97
C TYR A 155 2.47 -16.94 2.62
N LEU A 156 1.17 -16.60 2.64
CA LEU A 156 0.14 -17.53 3.12
C LEU A 156 0.20 -18.86 2.37
N LEU A 157 0.30 -18.82 1.03
CA LEU A 157 0.40 -20.01 0.20
C LEU A 157 1.67 -20.82 0.53
N LEU A 158 2.82 -20.14 0.64
CA LEU A 158 4.09 -20.79 0.95
C LEU A 158 4.05 -21.53 2.29
N GLU A 159 3.55 -20.87 3.35
CA GLU A 159 3.44 -21.48 4.68
C GLU A 159 2.40 -22.61 4.72
N ALA A 160 1.27 -22.44 4.02
CA ALA A 160 0.24 -23.48 3.92
C ALA A 160 0.76 -24.74 3.21
N LEU A 161 1.46 -24.57 2.08
CA LEU A 161 2.08 -25.68 1.36
C LEU A 161 3.12 -26.39 2.22
N LYS A 162 4.02 -25.64 2.88
CA LYS A 162 5.03 -26.19 3.78
C LYS A 162 4.40 -27.01 4.91
N LYS A 163 3.34 -26.50 5.56
CA LYS A 163 2.60 -27.23 6.60
C LYS A 163 1.97 -28.53 6.07
N ALA A 164 1.52 -28.51 4.80
CA ALA A 164 0.97 -29.69 4.12
C ALA A 164 2.01 -30.66 3.56
N GLY A 165 3.31 -30.41 3.76
CA GLY A 165 4.41 -31.22 3.23
C GLY A 165 4.63 -31.06 1.72
N LEU A 166 4.14 -29.98 1.13
CA LEU A 166 4.31 -29.64 -0.29
C LEU A 166 5.38 -28.55 -0.46
N ARG A 167 6.03 -28.56 -1.60
CA ARG A 167 6.91 -27.50 -2.07
C ARG A 167 6.14 -26.57 -3.01
N TYR A 168 6.65 -25.37 -3.22
CA TYR A 168 6.03 -24.39 -4.11
C TYR A 168 5.93 -24.91 -5.56
N GLU A 169 6.89 -25.72 -6.01
CA GLU A 169 6.92 -26.35 -7.35
C GLU A 169 5.89 -27.48 -7.51
N ASP A 170 5.32 -27.99 -6.42
CA ASP A 170 4.28 -29.02 -6.48
C ASP A 170 2.92 -28.48 -6.96
N ILE A 171 2.75 -27.16 -7.05
CA ILE A 171 1.56 -26.50 -7.60
C ILE A 171 1.88 -25.80 -8.92
N ARG A 172 0.85 -25.23 -9.56
CA ARG A 172 0.97 -24.36 -10.74
C ARG A 172 0.53 -22.94 -10.36
N PRO A 173 1.45 -22.08 -9.91
CA PRO A 173 1.09 -20.69 -9.55
C PRO A 173 0.68 -19.93 -10.81
N VAL A 174 -0.41 -19.16 -10.72
CA VAL A 174 -0.91 -18.27 -11.78
C VAL A 174 -0.89 -16.85 -11.21
N TYR A 175 0.09 -16.08 -11.65
CA TYR A 175 0.32 -14.73 -11.13
C TYR A 175 -0.61 -13.72 -11.82
N LEU A 176 -1.58 -13.22 -11.09
CA LEU A 176 -2.61 -12.29 -11.54
C LEU A 176 -2.85 -11.20 -10.53
N ALA A 177 -3.18 -9.99 -11.01
CA ALA A 177 -3.71 -8.94 -10.16
C ALA A 177 -5.07 -9.37 -9.54
N PRO A 178 -5.46 -8.84 -8.38
CA PRO A 178 -6.66 -9.31 -7.68
C PRO A 178 -7.94 -9.37 -8.52
N ALA A 179 -8.18 -8.37 -9.38
CA ALA A 179 -9.36 -8.34 -10.25
C ALA A 179 -9.34 -9.45 -11.31
N ASP A 180 -8.18 -9.67 -11.95
CA ASP A 180 -8.01 -10.72 -12.97
C ASP A 180 -8.05 -12.11 -12.33
N ALA A 181 -7.44 -12.27 -11.13
CA ALA A 181 -7.51 -13.48 -10.34
C ALA A 181 -8.95 -13.84 -9.96
N ARG A 182 -9.78 -12.84 -9.64
CA ARG A 182 -11.21 -13.03 -9.41
C ARG A 182 -11.91 -13.59 -10.65
N ALA A 183 -11.71 -12.99 -11.81
CA ALA A 183 -12.31 -13.43 -13.06
C ALA A 183 -11.87 -14.86 -13.43
N ALA A 184 -10.56 -15.18 -13.25
CA ALA A 184 -10.03 -16.53 -13.47
C ALA A 184 -10.61 -17.57 -12.51
N PHE A 185 -10.87 -17.17 -11.25
CA PHE A 185 -11.50 -18.03 -10.25
C PHE A 185 -12.99 -18.25 -10.54
N GLU A 186 -13.74 -17.22 -10.90
CA GLU A 186 -15.14 -17.31 -11.29
C GLU A 186 -15.36 -18.22 -12.50
N SER A 187 -14.54 -18.08 -13.55
CA SER A 187 -14.62 -18.90 -14.77
C SER A 187 -14.12 -20.35 -14.58
N GLY A 188 -13.44 -20.66 -13.46
CA GLY A 188 -12.83 -21.97 -13.25
C GLY A 188 -11.51 -22.17 -14.02
N THR A 189 -10.91 -21.10 -14.56
CA THR A 189 -9.59 -21.15 -15.19
C THR A 189 -8.51 -21.50 -14.16
N VAL A 190 -8.72 -21.22 -12.88
CA VAL A 190 -7.88 -21.64 -11.76
C VAL A 190 -8.69 -22.48 -10.77
N ASP A 191 -8.00 -23.35 -10.03
CA ASP A 191 -8.61 -24.29 -9.11
C ASP A 191 -8.75 -23.72 -7.69
N ALA A 192 -7.86 -22.79 -7.31
CA ALA A 192 -7.87 -22.06 -6.05
C ALA A 192 -7.41 -20.62 -6.26
N TRP A 193 -7.78 -19.74 -5.30
CA TRP A 193 -7.38 -18.34 -5.30
C TRP A 193 -6.92 -17.94 -3.90
N VAL A 194 -5.71 -17.38 -3.79
CA VAL A 194 -5.17 -16.86 -2.54
C VAL A 194 -5.31 -15.35 -2.55
N ILE A 195 -6.04 -14.80 -1.55
CA ILE A 195 -6.44 -13.41 -1.57
C ILE A 195 -6.73 -12.88 -0.16
N TRP A 196 -6.69 -11.56 -0.02
CA TRP A 196 -7.00 -10.79 1.19
C TRP A 196 -8.30 -9.99 1.06
N ASP A 197 -8.78 -9.45 2.18
CA ASP A 197 -9.94 -8.55 2.20
C ASP A 197 -9.64 -7.19 1.50
N PRO A 198 -10.63 -6.59 0.85
CA PRO A 198 -12.05 -6.97 0.81
C PRO A 198 -12.42 -8.02 -0.23
N TYR A 199 -11.49 -8.44 -1.08
CA TYR A 199 -11.74 -9.44 -2.14
C TYR A 199 -12.19 -10.79 -1.56
N TYR A 200 -11.59 -11.20 -0.44
CA TYR A 200 -11.93 -12.42 0.27
C TYR A 200 -13.41 -12.40 0.74
N ALA A 201 -13.82 -11.39 1.49
CA ALA A 201 -15.20 -11.25 1.93
C ALA A 201 -16.17 -11.16 0.74
N SER A 202 -15.78 -10.44 -0.32
CA SER A 202 -16.57 -10.35 -1.55
C SER A 202 -16.74 -11.71 -2.24
N ALA A 203 -15.68 -12.52 -2.32
CA ALA A 203 -15.74 -13.87 -2.90
C ALA A 203 -16.65 -14.80 -2.06
N GLN A 204 -16.57 -14.72 -0.74
CA GLN A 204 -17.46 -15.48 0.14
C GLN A 204 -18.93 -15.09 -0.04
N GLN A 205 -19.22 -13.80 -0.12
CA GLN A 205 -20.59 -13.31 -0.24
C GLN A 205 -21.18 -13.60 -1.63
N ALA A 206 -20.46 -13.20 -2.70
CA ALA A 206 -20.98 -13.24 -4.06
C ALA A 206 -20.83 -14.62 -4.72
N LEU A 207 -19.71 -15.32 -4.50
CA LEU A 207 -19.39 -16.59 -5.16
C LEU A 207 -19.59 -17.80 -4.25
N LYS A 208 -19.98 -17.59 -2.99
CA LYS A 208 -20.05 -18.64 -1.98
C LYS A 208 -18.75 -19.45 -1.87
N ALA A 209 -17.63 -18.77 -2.13
CA ALA A 209 -16.30 -19.38 -2.05
C ALA A 209 -16.05 -19.94 -0.65
N ARG A 210 -15.44 -21.14 -0.61
CA ARG A 210 -15.07 -21.77 0.67
C ARG A 210 -13.62 -21.44 1.00
N THR A 211 -13.37 -21.15 2.26
CA THR A 211 -12.03 -21.08 2.82
C THR A 211 -11.46 -22.48 2.94
N LEU A 212 -10.30 -22.73 2.33
CA LEU A 212 -9.52 -23.95 2.49
C LEU A 212 -8.59 -23.84 3.69
N VAL A 213 -7.92 -22.72 3.83
CA VAL A 213 -7.06 -22.37 4.97
C VAL A 213 -6.89 -20.84 5.06
N ASP A 214 -6.68 -20.34 6.27
CA ASP A 214 -6.27 -18.99 6.60
C ASP A 214 -5.12 -19.02 7.63
N TYR A 215 -4.78 -17.88 8.26
CA TYR A 215 -3.73 -17.82 9.28
C TYR A 215 -4.15 -18.33 10.68
N SER A 216 -5.37 -18.86 10.86
CA SER A 216 -5.80 -19.36 12.19
C SER A 216 -4.90 -20.46 12.73
N GLU A 217 -4.33 -21.25 11.82
CA GLU A 217 -3.43 -22.36 12.14
C GLU A 217 -1.97 -22.15 11.67
N LEU A 218 -1.63 -20.97 11.24
CA LEU A 218 -0.31 -20.58 10.73
C LEU A 218 0.23 -19.38 11.50
N ASN A 219 1.54 -19.16 11.39
CA ASN A 219 2.14 -17.95 11.94
C ASN A 219 1.75 -16.76 11.08
N SER A 220 0.95 -15.86 11.65
CA SER A 220 0.54 -14.61 11.01
C SER A 220 1.70 -13.61 11.05
N PRO A 221 2.14 -13.05 9.91
CA PRO A 221 3.19 -12.04 9.88
C PRO A 221 2.67 -10.69 10.35
N TYR A 222 3.54 -9.67 10.40
CA TYR A 222 3.15 -8.27 10.53
C TYR A 222 2.93 -7.65 9.16
N ASN A 223 2.16 -6.57 9.11
CA ASN A 223 2.12 -5.64 8.00
C ASN A 223 2.99 -4.42 8.33
N PHE A 224 3.40 -3.68 7.31
CA PHE A 224 4.37 -2.61 7.50
C PHE A 224 3.90 -1.30 6.88
N TYR A 225 4.38 -0.20 7.48
CA TYR A 225 4.40 1.12 6.90
C TYR A 225 5.82 1.38 6.39
N GLU A 226 5.92 1.76 5.14
CA GLU A 226 7.19 2.04 4.47
C GLU A 226 7.23 3.49 4.00
N ALA A 227 8.43 4.04 3.97
CA ALA A 227 8.69 5.34 3.39
C ALA A 227 9.94 5.31 2.51
N THR A 228 10.07 6.27 1.61
CA THR A 228 11.36 6.49 0.98
C THR A 228 12.38 6.88 2.06
N ARG A 229 13.63 6.41 1.92
CA ARG A 229 14.69 6.70 2.90
C ARG A 229 14.91 8.20 3.08
N ASP A 230 14.89 8.93 1.97
CA ASP A 230 15.13 10.37 1.97
C ASP A 230 13.99 11.12 2.69
N PHE A 231 12.73 10.77 2.43
CA PHE A 231 11.59 11.38 3.12
C PHE A 231 11.63 11.10 4.64
N ALA A 232 11.90 9.87 5.04
CA ALA A 232 11.98 9.51 6.45
C ALA A 232 13.12 10.22 7.20
N GLN A 233 14.24 10.49 6.52
CA GLN A 233 15.38 11.21 7.11
C GLN A 233 15.14 12.72 7.22
N GLN A 234 14.48 13.31 6.20
CA GLN A 234 14.27 14.77 6.13
C GLN A 234 13.03 15.24 6.91
N HIS A 235 12.04 14.35 7.11
CA HIS A 235 10.73 14.70 7.68
C HIS A 235 10.29 13.74 8.80
N PRO A 236 11.14 13.52 9.84
CA PRO A 236 10.83 12.59 10.92
C PRO A 236 9.60 12.99 11.75
N ASP A 237 9.33 14.28 11.87
CA ASP A 237 8.15 14.86 12.51
C ASP A 237 6.86 14.49 11.77
N VAL A 238 6.88 14.54 10.44
CA VAL A 238 5.76 14.14 9.59
C VAL A 238 5.49 12.64 9.71
N ILE A 239 6.55 11.79 9.66
CA ILE A 239 6.42 10.35 9.90
C ILE A 239 5.81 10.08 11.27
N GLY A 240 6.30 10.78 12.32
CA GLY A 240 5.75 10.66 13.67
C GLY A 240 4.28 11.04 13.76
N ALA A 241 3.88 12.12 13.09
CA ALA A 241 2.49 12.58 13.03
C ALA A 241 1.58 11.57 12.31
N ILE A 242 2.05 11.00 11.18
CA ILE A 242 1.31 9.95 10.44
C ILE A 242 1.10 8.71 11.31
N LEU A 243 2.17 8.17 11.88
CA LEU A 243 2.11 6.95 12.69
C LEU A 243 1.27 7.14 13.97
N GLY A 244 1.37 8.32 14.61
CA GLY A 244 0.52 8.69 15.74
C GLY A 244 -0.96 8.77 15.36
N GLN A 245 -1.29 9.34 14.20
CA GLN A 245 -2.67 9.39 13.72
C GLN A 245 -3.19 8.02 13.33
N LEU A 246 -2.38 7.18 12.69
CA LEU A 246 -2.72 5.79 12.38
C LEU A 246 -3.03 5.01 13.66
N ARG A 247 -2.21 5.15 14.71
CA ARG A 247 -2.47 4.52 16.01
C ARG A 247 -3.80 4.95 16.61
N THR A 248 -4.06 6.27 16.64
CA THR A 248 -5.34 6.81 17.15
C THR A 248 -6.53 6.28 16.36
N THR A 249 -6.42 6.27 15.03
CA THR A 249 -7.46 5.73 14.15
C THR A 249 -7.66 4.24 14.38
N GLY A 250 -6.58 3.46 14.52
CA GLY A 250 -6.67 2.00 14.75
C GLY A 250 -7.40 1.65 16.05
N LEU A 251 -7.10 2.36 17.14
CA LEU A 251 -7.81 2.19 18.42
C LEU A 251 -9.30 2.50 18.25
N TRP A 252 -9.64 3.60 17.58
CA TRP A 252 -11.03 3.95 17.33
C TRP A 252 -11.75 2.89 16.48
N VAL A 253 -11.11 2.37 15.43
CA VAL A 253 -11.69 1.34 14.55
C VAL A 253 -12.00 0.05 15.29
N ASN A 254 -11.13 -0.38 16.20
CA ASN A 254 -11.35 -1.59 17.01
C ASN A 254 -12.64 -1.48 17.84
N ASP A 255 -12.93 -0.29 18.37
CA ASP A 255 -14.11 -0.04 19.19
C ASP A 255 -15.37 0.29 18.36
N HIS A 256 -15.20 0.77 17.10
CA HIS A 256 -16.28 1.29 16.26
C HIS A 256 -16.34 0.65 14.86
N PRO A 257 -16.39 -0.69 14.74
CA PRO A 257 -16.34 -1.36 13.43
C PRO A 257 -17.56 -1.08 12.55
N VAL A 258 -18.74 -0.86 13.13
CA VAL A 258 -19.99 -0.55 12.39
C VAL A 258 -19.93 0.84 11.78
N GLU A 259 -19.52 1.84 12.59
CA GLU A 259 -19.33 3.23 12.14
C GLU A 259 -18.22 3.33 11.11
N THR A 260 -17.15 2.57 11.30
CA THR A 260 -16.06 2.46 10.31
C THR A 260 -16.59 1.93 8.99
N ALA A 261 -17.39 0.85 9.02
CA ALA A 261 -17.97 0.29 7.80
C ALA A 261 -18.91 1.28 7.11
N ALA A 262 -19.77 1.98 7.85
CA ALA A 262 -20.65 3.01 7.30
C ALA A 262 -19.88 4.16 6.62
N LEU A 263 -18.73 4.57 7.21
CA LEU A 263 -17.88 5.62 6.66
C LEU A 263 -17.20 5.20 5.35
N ILE A 264 -16.71 3.95 5.28
CA ILE A 264 -15.83 3.51 4.17
C ILE A 264 -16.65 2.93 3.02
N ALA A 265 -17.73 2.21 3.28
CA ALA A 265 -18.49 1.47 2.27
C ALA A 265 -18.81 2.30 1.01
N PRO A 266 -19.36 3.52 1.12
CA PRO A 266 -19.64 4.34 -0.06
C PRO A 266 -18.38 4.80 -0.81
N LYS A 267 -17.24 4.89 -0.12
CA LYS A 267 -15.96 5.37 -0.70
C LYS A 267 -15.21 4.27 -1.45
N VAL A 268 -15.39 3.01 -1.05
CA VAL A 268 -14.78 1.86 -1.72
C VAL A 268 -15.75 1.15 -2.67
N GLY A 269 -17.02 1.62 -2.74
CA GLY A 269 -18.04 1.06 -3.63
C GLY A 269 -18.48 -0.35 -3.24
N LEU A 270 -18.51 -0.67 -1.94
CA LEU A 270 -18.87 -1.99 -1.42
C LEU A 270 -20.07 -1.88 -0.47
N ASP A 271 -20.77 -3.01 -0.30
CA ASP A 271 -21.84 -3.14 0.68
C ASP A 271 -21.32 -2.97 2.12
N GLN A 272 -22.06 -2.22 2.96
CA GLN A 272 -21.63 -1.91 4.32
C GLN A 272 -21.40 -3.16 5.18
N LYS A 273 -22.25 -4.18 5.05
CA LYS A 273 -22.12 -5.43 5.82
C LYS A 273 -20.89 -6.22 5.41
N LEU A 274 -20.55 -6.19 4.12
CA LEU A 274 -19.31 -6.76 3.62
C LEU A 274 -18.10 -6.01 4.20
N VAL A 275 -18.14 -4.68 4.21
CA VAL A 275 -17.08 -3.84 4.78
C VAL A 275 -16.95 -4.11 6.28
N GLU A 276 -18.04 -4.19 7.03
CA GLU A 276 -18.00 -4.54 8.45
C GLU A 276 -17.34 -5.91 8.69
N THR A 277 -17.63 -6.89 7.81
CA THR A 277 -17.01 -8.22 7.89
C THR A 277 -15.48 -8.14 7.83
N TRP A 278 -14.90 -7.40 6.87
CA TRP A 278 -13.45 -7.31 6.76
C TRP A 278 -12.84 -6.38 7.83
N VAL A 279 -13.51 -5.30 8.21
CA VAL A 279 -13.04 -4.44 9.30
C VAL A 279 -12.83 -5.25 10.59
N ARG A 280 -13.76 -6.13 10.93
CA ARG A 280 -13.65 -6.98 12.14
C ARG A 280 -12.57 -8.08 12.08
N ARG A 281 -11.98 -8.33 10.91
CA ARG A 281 -10.92 -9.34 10.75
C ARG A 281 -9.52 -8.85 11.05
N TYR A 282 -9.32 -7.53 11.14
CA TYR A 282 -8.02 -6.94 11.42
C TYR A 282 -7.92 -6.46 12.87
N PRO A 283 -6.84 -6.80 13.57
CA PRO A 283 -6.52 -6.26 14.90
C PRO A 283 -5.73 -4.95 14.74
N TYR A 284 -6.40 -3.87 14.37
CA TYR A 284 -5.75 -2.58 14.12
C TYR A 284 -4.90 -2.12 15.30
N GLY A 285 -3.64 -1.76 15.04
CA GLY A 285 -2.74 -1.34 16.11
C GLY A 285 -1.34 -1.00 15.60
N THR A 286 -1.14 0.25 15.20
CA THR A 286 0.16 0.74 14.72
C THR A 286 1.18 0.77 15.86
N THR A 287 2.36 0.21 15.62
CA THR A 287 3.47 0.12 16.56
C THR A 287 4.82 0.42 15.89
N ALA A 288 5.83 0.64 16.70
CA ALA A 288 7.22 0.73 16.22
C ALA A 288 7.71 -0.63 15.70
N VAL A 289 8.68 -0.60 14.78
CA VAL A 289 9.35 -1.81 14.29
C VAL A 289 10.37 -2.28 15.32
N THR A 290 9.94 -3.16 16.22
CA THR A 290 10.77 -3.72 17.30
C THR A 290 11.69 -4.82 16.78
N ASP A 291 12.71 -5.21 17.57
CA ASP A 291 13.59 -6.34 17.23
C ASP A 291 12.82 -7.67 17.07
N GLU A 292 11.71 -7.84 17.77
CA GLU A 292 10.82 -9.01 17.61
C GLU A 292 10.15 -8.99 16.23
N ILE A 293 9.62 -7.83 15.82
CA ILE A 293 9.00 -7.65 14.51
C ILE A 293 10.02 -7.83 13.39
N VAL A 294 11.25 -7.32 13.58
CA VAL A 294 12.35 -7.54 12.63
C VAL A 294 12.68 -9.03 12.50
N ARG A 295 12.73 -9.77 13.60
CA ARG A 295 12.94 -11.23 13.56
C ARG A 295 11.79 -11.96 12.85
N SER A 296 10.55 -11.56 13.10
CA SER A 296 9.38 -12.11 12.41
C SER A 296 9.46 -11.86 10.90
N GLN A 297 9.82 -10.66 10.49
CA GLN A 297 9.98 -10.30 9.07
C GLN A 297 11.18 -11.04 8.43
N GLN A 298 12.25 -11.28 9.18
CA GLN A 298 13.38 -12.07 8.69
C GLN A 298 12.98 -13.53 8.39
N VAL A 299 12.07 -14.12 9.19
CA VAL A 299 11.52 -15.46 8.92
C VAL A 299 10.78 -15.47 7.57
N VAL A 300 10.00 -14.42 7.26
CA VAL A 300 9.34 -14.27 5.96
C VAL A 300 10.37 -14.21 4.82
N ALA A 301 11.42 -13.40 5.00
CA ALA A 301 12.48 -13.26 4.01
C ALA A 301 13.24 -14.58 3.76
N ASP A 302 13.59 -15.27 4.84
CA ASP A 302 14.31 -16.56 4.78
C ASP A 302 13.44 -17.66 4.12
N ALA A 303 12.10 -17.63 4.34
CA ALA A 303 11.18 -18.56 3.69
C ALA A 303 11.15 -18.36 2.17
N PHE A 304 11.06 -17.12 1.70
CA PHE A 304 11.09 -16.81 0.26
C PHE A 304 12.45 -17.14 -0.40
N TYR A 305 13.54 -16.85 0.32
CA TYR A 305 14.87 -17.24 -0.17
C TYR A 305 15.03 -18.77 -0.24
N GLY A 306 14.61 -19.51 0.78
CA GLY A 306 14.65 -20.97 0.83
C GLY A 306 13.77 -21.64 -0.22
N ALA A 307 12.70 -20.98 -0.66
CA ALA A 307 11.84 -21.41 -1.76
C ALA A 307 12.31 -20.92 -3.14
N HIS A 308 13.47 -20.28 -3.24
CA HIS A 308 14.03 -19.70 -4.47
C HIS A 308 13.11 -18.68 -5.16
N LEU A 309 12.25 -18.00 -4.38
CA LEU A 309 11.32 -16.98 -4.88
C LEU A 309 11.89 -15.55 -4.86
N ILE A 310 13.01 -15.34 -4.16
CA ILE A 310 13.83 -14.13 -4.24
C ILE A 310 15.28 -14.49 -4.62
N PRO A 311 15.98 -13.60 -5.37
CA PRO A 311 17.28 -13.96 -5.96
C PRO A 311 18.44 -14.01 -4.97
N GLN A 312 18.32 -13.34 -3.83
CA GLN A 312 19.37 -13.22 -2.84
C GLN A 312 18.83 -13.17 -1.41
N LYS A 313 19.65 -13.62 -0.48
CA LYS A 313 19.37 -13.48 0.95
C LYS A 313 19.46 -12.01 1.35
N ILE A 314 18.55 -11.53 2.17
CA ILE A 314 18.52 -10.17 2.68
C ILE A 314 18.60 -10.14 4.20
N THR A 315 19.06 -9.01 4.75
CA THR A 315 19.01 -8.69 6.17
C THR A 315 17.95 -7.60 6.37
N VAL A 316 16.79 -7.96 6.89
CA VAL A 316 15.66 -7.04 7.07
C VAL A 316 16.05 -5.79 7.86
N LYS A 317 16.90 -5.96 8.88
CA LYS A 317 17.37 -4.88 9.76
C LYS A 317 18.02 -3.71 9.01
N ASP A 318 18.63 -3.95 7.83
CA ASP A 318 19.32 -2.92 7.05
C ASP A 318 18.37 -1.85 6.49
N ASN A 319 17.07 -2.18 6.40
CA ASN A 319 16.03 -1.27 5.94
C ASN A 319 15.13 -0.74 7.07
N VAL A 320 15.45 -1.02 8.34
CA VAL A 320 14.68 -0.47 9.47
C VAL A 320 15.10 0.97 9.74
N TRP A 321 14.13 1.88 9.77
CA TRP A 321 14.35 3.27 10.12
C TRP A 321 14.71 3.43 11.60
N GLN A 322 15.83 4.10 11.85
CA GLN A 322 16.35 4.33 13.20
C GLN A 322 15.96 5.76 13.66
N ASN A 323 14.84 5.89 14.35
CA ASN A 323 14.44 7.13 15.01
C ASN A 323 13.93 6.85 16.42
N ARG A 324 14.74 7.23 17.44
CA ARG A 324 14.45 6.93 18.84
C ARG A 324 13.21 7.67 19.36
N GLU A 325 12.99 8.90 18.94
CA GLU A 325 11.87 9.73 19.43
C GLU A 325 10.54 9.16 18.94
N VAL A 326 10.41 8.90 17.64
CA VAL A 326 9.19 8.31 17.07
C VAL A 326 8.96 6.90 17.61
N THR A 327 10.02 6.09 17.75
CA THR A 327 9.93 4.74 18.32
C THR A 327 9.43 4.79 19.78
N ALA A 328 9.96 5.70 20.60
CA ALA A 328 9.53 5.88 22.00
C ALA A 328 8.07 6.37 22.08
N ALA A 329 7.67 7.31 21.23
CA ALA A 329 6.29 7.83 21.18
C ALA A 329 5.27 6.73 20.81
N LEU A 330 5.64 5.81 19.92
CA LEU A 330 4.78 4.67 19.55
C LEU A 330 4.79 3.55 20.61
N ALA A 331 5.83 3.44 21.43
CA ALA A 331 5.91 2.47 22.51
C ALA A 331 5.19 2.93 23.78
N ALA A 332 4.98 4.23 23.98
CA ALA A 332 4.21 4.77 25.10
C ALA A 332 2.74 4.31 25.01
N LYS A 333 2.23 3.72 26.10
CA LYS A 333 0.85 3.17 26.20
C LYS A 333 -0.19 4.28 26.26
#